data_a496058d51d14b38e96c9e63d90a098c
#
_entry.id   a496058d51d14b38e96c9e63d90a098c
#
_cell.length_a   1.000
_cell.length_b   1.000
_cell.length_c   1.000
_cell.angle_alpha   90.00
_cell.angle_beta   90.00
_cell.angle_gamma   90.00
#
_symmetry.space_group_name_H-M   'P 1'
#
loop_
_entity.id
_entity.type
_entity.pdbx_description
1 polymer ?
#
loop_
_entity_poly.entity_id
_entity_poly.type
_entity_poly.pdbx_seq_one_letter_code
_entity_poly.pdbx_strand_id
1 'polypeptide(L)'
;MKTDLILNIETSTSNCSVSLSKGKNLIDLIEIDNSSYSHSENLHTFIYQILNSNKFSSEDLGCVSVSRGPGSYTGLRIGVSAAKGLCFANDIPLVSVSSLEILANSSNFNGIIIPTIDARRDEVYSSAFFQSNMISKEKPEIIVSESFIEYLKNNNIIIVGNGQFKCEKIIKK
;
A
#
# COMPACT_ATOMS: atom_id res chain seq x y z
N MET A 1 27.29 -6.01 -8.59
CA MET A 1 26.09 -5.63 -7.79
C MET A 1 24.91 -5.59 -8.75
N LYS A 2 23.82 -6.25 -8.40
CA LYS A 2 22.57 -6.08 -9.15
C LYS A 2 22.17 -4.62 -9.09
N THR A 3 21.43 -4.14 -10.07
CA THR A 3 21.08 -2.74 -10.24
C THR A 3 20.26 -2.19 -9.06
N ASP A 4 20.13 -0.88 -8.94
CA ASP A 4 19.22 -0.20 -8.01
C ASP A 4 17.80 -0.02 -8.59
N LEU A 5 17.45 -0.81 -9.62
CA LEU A 5 16.13 -0.83 -10.25
C LEU A 5 15.16 -1.65 -9.40
N ILE A 6 14.05 -1.04 -9.00
CA ILE A 6 13.06 -1.62 -8.10
C ILE A 6 11.70 -1.69 -8.81
N LEU A 7 11.09 -2.86 -8.81
CA LEU A 7 9.71 -3.06 -9.20
C LEU A 7 8.84 -3.02 -7.94
N ASN A 8 7.87 -2.10 -7.88
CA ASN A 8 6.95 -1.98 -6.75
C ASN A 8 5.57 -2.49 -7.15
N ILE A 9 4.95 -3.30 -6.31
CA ILE A 9 3.65 -3.94 -6.54
C ILE A 9 2.69 -3.58 -5.40
N GLU A 10 1.53 -3.00 -5.73
CA GLU A 10 0.47 -2.68 -4.78
C GLU A 10 -0.85 -3.32 -5.22
N THR A 11 -1.42 -4.15 -4.35
CA THR A 11 -2.67 -4.89 -4.60
C THR A 11 -3.52 -5.04 -3.35
N SER A 12 -3.24 -4.23 -2.31
CA SER A 12 -3.92 -4.35 -1.01
C SER A 12 -5.34 -3.77 -0.98
N THR A 13 -5.70 -2.94 -1.96
CA THR A 13 -7.02 -2.28 -2.06
C THR A 13 -7.69 -2.58 -3.41
N SER A 14 -8.65 -1.79 -3.85
CA SER A 14 -9.21 -1.87 -5.22
C SER A 14 -8.23 -1.39 -6.29
N ASN A 15 -7.28 -0.54 -5.90
CA ASN A 15 -6.22 -0.11 -6.81
C ASN A 15 -5.22 -1.25 -7.05
N CYS A 16 -4.97 -1.53 -8.32
CA CYS A 16 -3.88 -2.40 -8.78
C CYS A 16 -2.82 -1.51 -9.41
N SER A 17 -1.66 -1.42 -8.80
CA SER A 17 -0.59 -0.61 -9.36
C SER A 17 0.76 -1.34 -9.40
N VAL A 18 1.54 -1.01 -10.43
CA VAL A 18 2.92 -1.42 -10.61
C VAL A 18 3.73 -0.19 -10.95
N SER A 19 4.79 0.04 -10.21
CA SER A 19 5.73 1.12 -10.54
C SER A 19 7.16 0.63 -10.64
N LEU A 20 7.95 1.35 -11.42
CA LEU A 20 9.37 1.13 -11.60
C LEU A 20 10.12 2.34 -11.04
N SER A 21 11.09 2.09 -10.19
CA SER A 21 11.91 3.15 -9.61
C SER A 21 13.40 2.80 -9.63
N LYS A 22 14.24 3.82 -9.62
CA LYS A 22 15.67 3.70 -9.47
C LYS A 22 16.12 4.47 -8.23
N GLY A 23 16.46 3.74 -7.17
CA GLY A 23 16.61 4.34 -5.86
C GLY A 23 15.32 5.05 -5.42
N LYS A 24 15.40 6.38 -5.19
CA LYS A 24 14.25 7.20 -4.78
C LYS A 24 13.45 7.79 -5.95
N ASN A 25 13.92 7.63 -7.18
CA ASN A 25 13.32 8.28 -8.34
C ASN A 25 12.33 7.34 -9.02
N LEU A 26 11.07 7.75 -9.11
CA LEU A 26 10.06 7.08 -9.92
C LEU A 26 10.43 7.22 -11.39
N ILE A 27 10.47 6.09 -12.11
CA ILE A 27 10.68 6.04 -13.56
C ILE A 27 9.34 6.03 -14.27
N ASP A 28 8.43 5.11 -13.83
CA ASP A 28 7.14 4.90 -14.49
C ASP A 28 6.14 4.28 -13.52
N LEU A 29 4.83 4.47 -13.79
CA LEU A 29 3.72 3.96 -13.00
C LEU A 29 2.59 3.54 -13.93
N ILE A 30 2.06 2.35 -13.73
CA ILE A 30 0.82 1.88 -14.34
C ILE A 30 -0.13 1.50 -13.21
N GLU A 31 -1.31 2.08 -13.20
CA GLU A 31 -2.32 1.78 -12.19
C GLU A 31 -3.74 1.80 -12.74
N ILE A 32 -4.60 1.05 -12.08
CA ILE A 32 -6.05 1.09 -12.29
C ILE A 32 -6.77 0.93 -10.96
N ASP A 33 -7.65 1.87 -10.65
CA ASP A 33 -8.60 1.71 -9.56
C ASP A 33 -9.94 1.26 -10.12
N ASN A 34 -10.25 -0.02 -9.95
CA ASN A 34 -11.46 -0.62 -10.48
C ASN A 34 -12.18 -1.39 -9.38
N SER A 35 -13.44 -1.03 -9.13
CA SER A 35 -14.30 -1.69 -8.13
C SER A 35 -14.49 -3.21 -8.35
N SER A 36 -14.14 -3.73 -9.52
CA SER A 36 -14.27 -5.16 -9.87
C SER A 36 -13.09 -6.04 -9.46
N TYR A 37 -12.10 -5.54 -8.71
CA TYR A 37 -10.94 -6.33 -8.24
C TYR A 37 -10.25 -7.17 -9.33
N SER A 38 -9.88 -6.53 -10.42
CA SER A 38 -9.25 -7.17 -11.58
C SER A 38 -7.73 -7.40 -11.44
N HIS A 39 -7.20 -7.57 -10.20
CA HIS A 39 -5.77 -7.74 -9.96
C HIS A 39 -5.17 -8.94 -10.72
N SER A 40 -5.90 -10.07 -10.77
CA SER A 40 -5.44 -11.28 -11.47
C SER A 40 -5.29 -11.09 -12.97
N GLU A 41 -6.09 -10.21 -13.56
CA GLU A 41 -6.09 -9.94 -14.99
C GLU A 41 -5.03 -8.92 -15.39
N ASN A 42 -4.80 -7.92 -14.51
CA ASN A 42 -3.99 -6.75 -14.85
C ASN A 42 -2.55 -6.83 -14.36
N LEU A 43 -2.28 -7.43 -13.19
CA LEU A 43 -0.98 -7.33 -12.54
C LEU A 43 0.18 -7.79 -13.45
N HIS A 44 0.07 -8.97 -14.02
CA HIS A 44 1.14 -9.51 -14.89
C HIS A 44 1.27 -8.72 -16.20
N THR A 45 0.16 -8.22 -16.72
CA THR A 45 0.15 -7.33 -17.89
C THR A 45 0.87 -6.02 -17.59
N PHE A 46 0.61 -5.41 -16.43
CA PHE A 46 1.27 -4.17 -16.02
C PHE A 46 2.77 -4.37 -15.78
N ILE A 47 3.16 -5.47 -15.13
CA ILE A 47 4.58 -5.81 -14.96
C ILE A 47 5.28 -5.93 -16.30
N TYR A 48 4.69 -6.65 -17.26
CA TYR A 48 5.25 -6.79 -18.60
C TYR A 48 5.32 -5.44 -19.33
N GLN A 49 4.25 -4.67 -19.31
CA GLN A 49 4.16 -3.38 -19.99
C GLN A 49 5.19 -2.39 -19.44
N ILE A 50 5.29 -2.24 -18.12
CA ILE A 50 6.18 -1.24 -17.52
C ILE A 50 7.65 -1.55 -17.78
N LEU A 51 8.02 -2.82 -17.73
CA LEU A 51 9.40 -3.24 -18.05
C LEU A 51 9.71 -3.00 -19.52
N ASN A 52 8.85 -3.46 -20.43
CA ASN A 52 9.07 -3.38 -21.86
C ASN A 52 9.08 -1.92 -22.38
N SER A 53 8.15 -1.09 -21.91
CA SER A 53 8.09 0.34 -22.30
C SER A 53 9.35 1.11 -21.90
N ASN A 54 9.96 0.73 -20.79
CA ASN A 54 11.19 1.33 -20.29
C ASN A 54 12.47 0.59 -20.75
N LYS A 55 12.35 -0.39 -21.65
CA LYS A 55 13.47 -1.18 -22.22
C LYS A 55 14.26 -1.96 -21.16
N PHE A 56 13.58 -2.44 -20.13
CA PHE A 56 14.12 -3.34 -19.12
C PHE A 56 13.52 -4.74 -19.24
N SER A 57 14.25 -5.72 -18.74
CA SER A 57 13.78 -7.09 -18.49
C SER A 57 13.65 -7.36 -16.99
N SER A 58 13.08 -8.49 -16.60
CA SER A 58 13.06 -8.90 -15.20
C SER A 58 14.45 -9.16 -14.62
N GLU A 59 15.42 -9.48 -15.45
CA GLU A 59 16.82 -9.73 -15.07
C GLU A 59 17.55 -8.44 -14.66
N ASP A 60 17.08 -7.27 -15.12
CA ASP A 60 17.62 -5.97 -14.78
C ASP A 60 17.21 -5.49 -13.38
N LEU A 61 16.20 -6.14 -12.77
CA LEU A 61 15.70 -5.78 -11.44
C LEU A 61 16.74 -6.08 -10.36
N GLY A 62 16.92 -5.13 -9.45
CA GLY A 62 17.72 -5.28 -8.24
C GLY A 62 16.92 -5.83 -7.05
N CYS A 63 15.63 -5.50 -6.97
CA CYS A 63 14.69 -6.09 -6.01
C CYS A 63 13.25 -5.90 -6.46
N VAL A 64 12.32 -6.61 -5.78
CA VAL A 64 10.88 -6.34 -5.88
C VAL A 64 10.38 -5.90 -4.52
N SER A 65 9.59 -4.82 -4.49
CA SER A 65 8.87 -4.34 -3.32
C SER A 65 7.39 -4.68 -3.45
N VAL A 66 6.75 -5.11 -2.36
CA VAL A 66 5.32 -5.45 -2.39
C VAL A 66 4.65 -5.04 -1.08
N SER A 67 3.40 -4.58 -1.17
CA SER A 67 2.55 -4.38 0.00
C SER A 67 2.25 -5.73 0.68
N ARG A 68 2.53 -5.80 1.99
CA ARG A 68 2.28 -7.02 2.80
C ARG A 68 0.90 -7.03 3.47
N GLY A 69 0.13 -5.96 3.28
CA GLY A 69 -1.11 -5.73 3.99
C GLY A 69 -0.94 -4.78 5.19
N PRO A 70 -2.02 -4.58 5.93
CA PRO A 70 -3.35 -5.20 5.77
C PRO A 70 -4.07 -4.76 4.49
N GLY A 71 -5.13 -5.50 4.11
CA GLY A 71 -5.92 -5.18 2.93
C GLY A 71 -6.69 -6.36 2.34
N SER A 72 -7.02 -6.27 1.05
CA SER A 72 -7.72 -7.31 0.30
C SER A 72 -6.99 -8.65 0.36
N TYR A 73 -7.62 -9.65 0.96
CA TYR A 73 -7.06 -11.00 1.10
C TYR A 73 -6.66 -11.64 -0.24
N THR A 74 -7.51 -11.52 -1.25
CA THR A 74 -7.23 -12.04 -2.59
C THR A 74 -6.17 -11.20 -3.29
N GLY A 75 -6.28 -9.88 -3.24
CA GLY A 75 -5.33 -8.96 -3.86
C GLY A 75 -3.91 -9.17 -3.32
N LEU A 76 -3.75 -9.20 -2.00
CA LEU A 76 -2.45 -9.45 -1.36
C LEU A 76 -1.82 -10.78 -1.78
N ARG A 77 -2.61 -11.85 -1.89
CA ARG A 77 -2.09 -13.15 -2.36
C ARG A 77 -1.58 -13.08 -3.79
N ILE A 78 -2.31 -12.40 -4.67
CA ILE A 78 -1.90 -12.22 -6.07
C ILE A 78 -0.59 -11.45 -6.14
N GLY A 79 -0.51 -10.28 -5.49
CA GLY A 79 0.69 -9.44 -5.49
C GLY A 79 1.91 -10.13 -4.88
N VAL A 80 1.76 -10.73 -3.69
CA VAL A 80 2.85 -11.42 -3.00
C VAL A 80 3.32 -12.65 -3.77
N SER A 81 2.41 -13.41 -4.42
CA SER A 81 2.80 -14.56 -5.23
C SER A 81 3.60 -14.14 -6.47
N ALA A 82 3.15 -13.10 -7.16
CA ALA A 82 3.87 -12.53 -8.30
C ALA A 82 5.27 -12.02 -7.90
N ALA A 83 5.35 -11.25 -6.81
CA ALA A 83 6.60 -10.74 -6.28
C ALA A 83 7.58 -11.86 -5.90
N LYS A 84 7.12 -12.88 -5.19
CA LYS A 84 7.92 -14.05 -4.84
C LYS A 84 8.41 -14.81 -6.07
N GLY A 85 7.54 -15.01 -7.07
CA GLY A 85 7.92 -15.67 -8.32
C GLY A 85 9.03 -14.94 -9.06
N LEU A 86 8.91 -13.61 -9.18
CA LEU A 86 9.93 -12.76 -9.81
C LEU A 86 11.26 -12.79 -9.03
N CYS A 87 11.19 -12.68 -7.70
CA CYS A 87 12.39 -12.71 -6.86
C CYS A 87 13.11 -14.06 -6.95
N PHE A 88 12.36 -15.16 -6.92
CA PHE A 88 12.91 -16.51 -7.03
C PHE A 88 13.56 -16.75 -8.41
N ALA A 89 12.87 -16.36 -9.49
CA ALA A 89 13.37 -16.58 -10.85
C ALA A 89 14.66 -15.80 -11.15
N ASN A 90 14.82 -14.60 -10.56
CA ASN A 90 15.96 -13.72 -10.84
C ASN A 90 17.00 -13.69 -9.71
N ASP A 91 16.81 -14.48 -8.65
CA ASP A 91 17.68 -14.50 -7.45
C ASP A 91 17.93 -13.09 -6.90
N ILE A 92 16.83 -12.34 -6.64
CA ILE A 92 16.84 -10.97 -6.12
C ILE A 92 16.01 -10.87 -4.82
N PRO A 93 16.33 -9.90 -3.94
CA PRO A 93 15.61 -9.73 -2.69
C PRO A 93 14.17 -9.28 -2.89
N LEU A 94 13.31 -9.73 -1.95
CA LEU A 94 11.94 -9.26 -1.79
C LEU A 94 11.87 -8.30 -0.58
N VAL A 95 11.32 -7.11 -0.81
CA VAL A 95 11.05 -6.12 0.23
C VAL A 95 9.55 -6.06 0.48
N SER A 96 9.13 -6.14 1.73
CA SER A 96 7.71 -6.02 2.09
C SER A 96 7.45 -4.75 2.89
N VAL A 97 6.42 -3.99 2.49
CA VAL A 97 6.03 -2.73 3.12
C VAL A 97 4.59 -2.81 3.62
N SER A 98 4.31 -2.21 4.77
CA SER A 98 2.94 -2.12 5.29
C SER A 98 2.08 -1.24 4.39
N SER A 99 0.86 -1.71 4.06
CA SER A 99 -0.11 -0.89 3.31
C SER A 99 -0.53 0.35 4.09
N LEU A 100 -0.61 0.28 5.42
CA LEU A 100 -0.90 1.45 6.27
C LEU A 100 0.26 2.43 6.30
N GLU A 101 1.50 1.95 6.29
CA GLU A 101 2.70 2.80 6.22
C GLU A 101 2.79 3.53 4.87
N ILE A 102 2.46 2.86 3.76
CA ILE A 102 2.38 3.47 2.44
C ILE A 102 1.34 4.61 2.44
N LEU A 103 0.14 4.35 2.95
CA LEU A 103 -0.92 5.35 3.06
C LEU A 103 -0.53 6.53 3.95
N ALA A 104 0.10 6.28 5.10
CA ALA A 104 0.55 7.34 5.99
C ALA A 104 1.57 8.27 5.30
N ASN A 105 2.50 7.69 4.54
CA ASN A 105 3.54 8.46 3.86
C ASN A 105 3.07 9.12 2.54
N SER A 106 1.84 8.85 2.09
CA SER A 106 1.25 9.56 0.94
C SER A 106 0.77 10.97 1.28
N SER A 107 0.70 11.34 2.55
CA SER A 107 0.23 12.65 3.03
C SER A 107 1.36 13.44 3.70
N ASN A 108 1.49 14.72 3.34
CA ASN A 108 2.41 15.68 3.98
C ASN A 108 1.73 16.45 5.13
N PHE A 109 0.77 15.84 5.81
CA PHE A 109 0.04 16.49 6.90
C PHE A 109 0.92 16.70 8.12
N ASN A 110 0.89 17.93 8.66
CA ASN A 110 1.60 18.26 9.89
C ASN A 110 0.72 17.98 11.11
N GLY A 111 0.73 16.75 11.56
CA GLY A 111 -0.08 16.22 12.65
C GLY A 111 -0.03 14.70 12.70
N ILE A 112 -0.98 14.08 13.38
CA ILE A 112 -1.11 12.64 13.42
C ILE A 112 -1.89 12.17 12.19
N ILE A 113 -1.31 11.24 11.45
CA ILE A 113 -1.94 10.59 10.31
C ILE A 113 -2.43 9.22 10.76
N ILE A 114 -3.72 8.95 10.54
CA ILE A 114 -4.37 7.68 10.84
C ILE A 114 -4.77 7.02 9.51
N PRO A 115 -3.89 6.20 8.92
CA PRO A 115 -4.26 5.42 7.76
C PRO A 115 -5.30 4.37 8.13
N THR A 116 -6.33 4.22 7.29
CA THR A 116 -7.42 3.28 7.49
C THR A 116 -7.70 2.50 6.22
N ILE A 117 -7.81 1.18 6.34
CA ILE A 117 -8.24 0.29 5.25
C ILE A 117 -9.51 -0.42 5.69
N ASP A 118 -10.52 -0.42 4.83
CA ASP A 118 -11.80 -1.08 5.10
C ASP A 118 -11.60 -2.59 5.37
N ALA A 119 -12.01 -3.03 6.58
CA ALA A 119 -11.94 -4.43 7.02
C ALA A 119 -13.30 -5.14 6.96
N ARG A 120 -14.28 -4.55 6.23
CA ARG A 120 -15.69 -4.92 6.17
C ARG A 120 -16.47 -4.59 7.44
N ARG A 121 -17.80 -4.69 7.37
CA ARG A 121 -18.72 -4.30 8.46
C ARG A 121 -18.35 -2.93 9.03
N ASP A 122 -18.34 -2.78 10.35
CA ASP A 122 -17.95 -1.53 11.03
C ASP A 122 -16.48 -1.51 11.47
N GLU A 123 -15.65 -2.35 10.84
CA GLU A 123 -14.22 -2.47 11.15
C GLU A 123 -13.35 -1.82 10.09
N VAL A 124 -12.21 -1.30 10.54
CA VAL A 124 -11.09 -0.88 9.70
C VAL A 124 -9.79 -1.49 10.24
N TYR A 125 -8.82 -1.69 9.37
CA TYR A 125 -7.43 -1.79 9.80
C TYR A 125 -6.89 -0.39 9.97
N SER A 126 -6.27 -0.11 11.11
CA SER A 126 -5.73 1.21 11.42
C SER A 126 -4.36 1.14 12.11
N SER A 127 -3.67 2.25 12.09
CA SER A 127 -2.46 2.55 12.84
C SER A 127 -2.39 4.07 12.98
N ALA A 128 -1.48 4.60 13.79
CA ALA A 128 -1.25 6.03 13.87
C ALA A 128 0.22 6.35 13.63
N PHE A 129 0.46 7.43 12.88
CA PHE A 129 1.79 7.90 12.51
C PHE A 129 1.96 9.37 12.85
N PHE A 130 3.16 9.72 13.28
CA PHE A 130 3.57 11.11 13.46
C PHE A 130 4.96 11.30 12.84
N GLN A 131 5.09 12.24 11.90
CA GLN A 131 6.34 12.47 11.15
C GLN A 131 6.94 11.18 10.59
N SER A 132 6.13 10.38 9.89
CA SER A 132 6.46 9.06 9.31
C SER A 132 6.83 7.97 10.31
N ASN A 133 6.82 8.23 11.62
CA ASN A 133 7.06 7.23 12.64
C ASN A 133 5.74 6.63 13.12
N MET A 134 5.66 5.30 13.17
CA MET A 134 4.51 4.60 13.72
C MET A 134 4.45 4.82 15.24
N ILE A 135 3.34 5.39 15.73
CA ILE A 135 3.09 5.63 17.16
C ILE A 135 2.07 4.69 17.76
N SER A 136 1.31 3.95 16.94
CA SER A 136 0.49 2.83 17.38
C SER A 136 0.65 1.64 16.45
N LYS A 137 0.52 0.41 17.00
CA LYS A 137 0.61 -0.82 16.20
C LYS A 137 -0.58 -0.96 15.26
N GLU A 138 -0.35 -1.58 14.11
CA GLU A 138 -1.38 -1.99 13.17
C GLU A 138 -2.36 -2.96 13.83
N LYS A 139 -3.66 -2.67 13.76
CA LYS A 139 -4.73 -3.51 14.35
C LYS A 139 -6.02 -3.39 13.55
N PRO A 140 -6.88 -4.42 13.55
CA PRO A 140 -8.29 -4.24 13.24
C PRO A 140 -8.96 -3.48 14.37
N GLU A 141 -9.87 -2.58 14.05
CA GLU A 141 -10.59 -1.75 15.02
C GLU A 141 -12.04 -1.56 14.59
N ILE A 142 -12.96 -1.84 15.52
CA ILE A 142 -14.36 -1.48 15.34
C ILE A 142 -14.50 0.03 15.53
N ILE A 143 -15.05 0.72 14.54
CA ILE A 143 -15.24 2.16 14.61
C ILE A 143 -16.48 2.49 15.41
N VAL A 144 -16.28 3.31 16.43
CA VAL A 144 -17.31 3.89 17.28
C VAL A 144 -17.18 5.42 17.33
N SER A 145 -18.16 6.12 17.90
CA SER A 145 -18.18 7.60 17.97
C SER A 145 -16.95 8.21 18.65
N GLU A 146 -16.32 7.47 19.54
CA GLU A 146 -15.14 7.89 20.33
C GLU A 146 -13.81 7.38 19.74
N SER A 147 -13.85 6.67 18.58
CA SER A 147 -12.61 6.18 17.96
C SER A 147 -11.63 7.32 17.69
N PHE A 148 -10.36 7.08 17.98
CA PHE A 148 -9.23 8.00 17.78
C PHE A 148 -9.26 9.26 18.65
N ILE A 149 -10.18 9.39 19.62
CA ILE A 149 -10.31 10.57 20.50
C ILE A 149 -9.02 10.84 21.30
N GLU A 150 -8.26 9.80 21.63
CA GLU A 150 -7.00 9.91 22.34
C GLU A 150 -5.95 10.73 21.58
N TYR A 151 -6.02 10.73 20.24
CA TYR A 151 -5.11 11.50 19.39
C TYR A 151 -5.55 12.95 19.21
N LEU A 152 -6.83 13.28 19.43
CA LEU A 152 -7.35 14.64 19.28
C LEU A 152 -6.98 15.58 20.42
N LYS A 153 -6.63 15.05 21.60
CA LYS A 153 -6.44 15.87 22.80
C LYS A 153 -5.39 16.97 22.68
N ASN A 154 -4.34 16.74 21.89
CA ASN A 154 -3.22 17.69 21.76
C ASN A 154 -2.71 17.83 20.32
N ASN A 155 -3.38 17.26 19.32
CA ASN A 155 -2.89 17.21 17.96
C ASN A 155 -4.02 17.41 16.94
N ASN A 156 -3.64 17.94 15.78
CA ASN A 156 -4.46 17.81 14.61
C ASN A 156 -4.31 16.39 14.07
N ILE A 157 -5.41 15.77 13.64
CA ILE A 157 -5.39 14.44 13.02
C ILE A 157 -5.98 14.51 11.62
N ILE A 158 -5.50 13.61 10.75
CA ILE A 158 -6.11 13.30 9.46
C ILE A 158 -6.31 11.79 9.35
N ILE A 159 -7.48 11.38 8.85
CA ILE A 159 -7.74 9.98 8.52
C ILE A 159 -7.61 9.86 7.00
N VAL A 160 -6.82 8.89 6.54
CA VAL A 160 -6.55 8.66 5.11
C VAL A 160 -6.84 7.21 4.73
N GLY A 161 -7.05 6.95 3.44
CA GLY A 161 -7.33 5.62 2.91
C GLY A 161 -8.83 5.32 2.79
N ASN A 162 -9.18 4.15 2.24
CA ASN A 162 -10.57 3.82 1.89
C ASN A 162 -11.48 3.56 3.10
N GLY A 163 -10.92 3.33 4.30
CA GLY A 163 -11.66 3.23 5.56
C GLY A 163 -12.19 4.59 6.07
N GLN A 164 -11.67 5.73 5.55
CA GLN A 164 -12.08 7.07 5.98
C GLN A 164 -13.59 7.32 5.85
N PHE A 165 -14.22 6.83 4.78
CA PHE A 165 -15.66 7.00 4.57
C PHE A 165 -16.53 6.33 5.66
N LYS A 166 -16.03 5.24 6.23
CA LYS A 166 -16.67 4.57 7.35
C LYS A 166 -16.49 5.38 8.63
N CYS A 167 -15.26 5.86 8.87
CA CYS A 167 -14.97 6.73 10.01
C CYS A 167 -15.81 8.00 9.99
N GLU A 168 -15.94 8.66 8.84
CA GLU A 168 -16.74 9.88 8.69
C GLU A 168 -18.23 9.69 9.06
N LYS A 169 -18.79 8.51 8.77
CA LYS A 169 -20.19 8.21 9.09
C LYS A 169 -20.45 7.94 10.58
N ILE A 170 -19.46 7.37 11.27
CA ILE A 170 -19.63 6.83 12.63
C ILE A 170 -19.07 7.79 13.68
N ILE A 171 -17.90 8.37 13.43
CA ILE A 171 -17.25 9.30 14.36
C ILE A 171 -18.02 10.62 14.33
N LYS A 172 -18.57 11.02 15.44
CA LYS A 172 -19.25 12.32 15.59
C LYS A 172 -18.20 13.43 15.60
N LYS A 173 -18.51 14.48 14.83
CA LYS A 173 -17.74 15.74 14.84
C LYS A 173 -17.85 16.43 16.18
#